data_974d6762182d39d54efd3818da03f7f2
#
_entry.id   974d6762182d39d54efd3818da03f7f2
#
_cell.length_a   1.000
_cell.length_b   1.000
_cell.length_c   1.000
_cell.angle_alpha   90.00
_cell.angle_beta   90.00
_cell.angle_gamma   90.00
#
_symmetry.space_group_name_H-M   'P 1'
#
loop_
_entity.id
_entity.type
_entity.pdbx_description
1 polymer ?
#
loop_
_entity_poly.entity_id
_entity_poly.type
_entity_poly.pdbx_seq_one_letter_code
_entity_poly.pdbx_strand_id
1 'polypeptide(L)'
;MKFINLVLCCFFFIIFFLSKPSLHASPPQPSINPRLFNAFIALQAWKHVITSDPRNFTKDWYGYNVCNYTGVYCAPAPDNPNITTVAGIDLNHANISGYLPEDLGLLTDLAVFHINSNRFLGTIPKSFSKLRVLYELDVSNNLLCGKFPSVVLSLPSLKFLDIRYNQLEGNVPSRLWDRKLDALFINNNNFQFAWPKNLGKSPVSALVMANIKVTGCIPSSIANMSKSLNEIILMNASLSGCLPQELGLLKNVRVFDVSFNNLVGELPETIGGMKKLEHINVAHNKLSGEIPASICSLPKLENFTYSYNYFCSEPNICLKLKDKDDKKNCIPHRPSQRSVNEYAYIDFDYVVLLRD
;
A
#
# COMPACT_ATOMS: atom_id res chain seq x y z
N MET A 1 -21.05 68.06 -13.70
CA MET A 1 -22.34 68.26 -14.36
C MET A 1 -23.03 66.91 -14.28
N LYS A 2 -23.91 66.69 -13.26
CA LYS A 2 -25.38 66.86 -13.28
C LYS A 2 -25.99 66.15 -14.49
N PHE A 3 -26.75 65.03 -14.32
CA PHE A 3 -28.17 65.08 -14.09
C PHE A 3 -28.71 63.72 -13.55
N ILE A 4 -29.52 63.88 -12.57
CA ILE A 4 -30.51 63.02 -11.90
C ILE A 4 -31.75 62.89 -12.77
N ASN A 5 -32.38 61.72 -12.81
CA ASN A 5 -33.84 61.54 -12.96
C ASN A 5 -34.19 60.10 -12.46
N LEU A 6 -34.72 59.91 -11.35
CA LEU A 6 -36.04 60.04 -10.73
C LEU A 6 -37.17 59.23 -11.38
N VAL A 7 -37.41 58.16 -10.74
CA VAL A 7 -38.61 57.35 -10.35
C VAL A 7 -39.94 57.74 -10.92
N LEU A 8 -40.70 56.75 -11.40
CA LEU A 8 -42.17 56.72 -11.23
C LEU A 8 -42.65 55.27 -10.94
N CYS A 9 -43.15 55.04 -9.73
CA CYS A 9 -43.93 53.89 -9.35
C CYS A 9 -45.35 53.95 -9.96
N CYS A 10 -45.79 52.90 -10.62
CA CYS A 10 -47.22 52.68 -10.88
C CYS A 10 -47.64 51.39 -10.20
N PHE A 11 -48.40 51.49 -9.12
CA PHE A 11 -49.17 50.41 -8.51
C PHE A 11 -50.36 50.05 -9.41
N PHE A 12 -50.41 48.83 -9.88
CA PHE A 12 -51.64 48.22 -10.40
C PHE A 12 -52.07 47.11 -9.41
N PHE A 13 -53.14 47.39 -8.68
CA PHE A 13 -53.87 46.39 -7.93
C PHE A 13 -54.69 45.53 -8.93
N ILE A 14 -54.33 44.26 -9.07
CA ILE A 14 -55.18 43.27 -9.74
C ILE A 14 -55.72 42.34 -8.64
N ILE A 15 -57.02 42.44 -8.38
CA ILE A 15 -57.76 41.53 -7.52
C ILE A 15 -57.96 40.25 -8.35
N PHE A 16 -57.21 39.18 -7.99
CA PHE A 16 -57.49 37.85 -8.50
C PHE A 16 -58.42 37.08 -7.55
N PHE A 17 -59.55 36.66 -8.08
CA PHE A 17 -60.47 35.75 -7.46
C PHE A 17 -59.79 34.44 -7.09
N LEU A 18 -59.79 34.06 -5.83
CA LEU A 18 -59.36 32.78 -5.31
C LEU A 18 -60.37 31.68 -5.71
N SER A 19 -60.12 31.03 -6.84
CA SER A 19 -60.60 29.66 -7.05
C SER A 19 -59.59 28.71 -6.41
N LYS A 20 -60.02 27.99 -5.33
CA LYS A 20 -59.22 26.93 -4.71
C LYS A 20 -58.96 25.84 -5.78
N PRO A 21 -57.67 25.57 -6.13
CA PRO A 21 -57.40 24.37 -6.89
C PRO A 21 -57.62 23.17 -5.99
N SER A 22 -58.44 22.20 -6.43
CA SER A 22 -58.51 20.88 -5.82
C SER A 22 -57.13 20.30 -5.77
N LEU A 23 -56.62 19.99 -4.55
CA LEU A 23 -55.42 19.22 -4.37
C LEU A 23 -55.67 17.81 -4.95
N HIS A 24 -55.32 17.61 -6.22
CA HIS A 24 -55.03 16.28 -6.69
C HIS A 24 -53.70 15.91 -6.03
N ALA A 25 -53.77 14.98 -5.08
CA ALA A 25 -52.58 14.34 -4.53
C ALA A 25 -51.79 13.78 -5.73
N SER A 26 -50.63 14.37 -5.99
CA SER A 26 -49.67 13.79 -6.93
C SER A 26 -49.41 12.36 -6.50
N PRO A 27 -49.35 11.38 -7.43
CA PRO A 27 -48.96 10.02 -7.06
C PRO A 27 -47.63 10.11 -6.30
N PRO A 28 -47.44 9.30 -5.24
CA PRO A 28 -46.20 9.35 -4.49
C PRO A 28 -45.05 9.15 -5.47
N GLN A 29 -44.17 10.15 -5.59
CA GLN A 29 -42.91 9.96 -6.32
C GLN A 29 -42.22 8.76 -5.69
N PRO A 30 -41.73 7.80 -6.49
CA PRO A 30 -40.97 6.69 -5.96
C PRO A 30 -39.88 7.30 -5.08
N SER A 31 -39.85 6.93 -3.80
CA SER A 31 -38.87 7.44 -2.86
C SER A 31 -37.49 7.03 -3.38
N ILE A 32 -36.76 7.97 -3.97
CA ILE A 32 -35.41 7.74 -4.48
C ILE A 32 -34.56 7.33 -3.27
N ASN A 33 -33.98 6.15 -3.31
CA ASN A 33 -33.05 5.69 -2.29
C ASN A 33 -31.92 6.73 -2.16
N PRO A 34 -31.79 7.46 -1.03
CA PRO A 34 -30.82 8.55 -0.89
C PRO A 34 -29.38 8.08 -1.05
N ARG A 35 -29.08 6.82 -0.71
CA ARG A 35 -27.71 6.26 -0.82
C ARG A 35 -27.33 6.03 -2.27
N LEU A 36 -28.25 5.49 -3.08
CA LEU A 36 -28.04 5.32 -4.53
C LEU A 36 -28.01 6.67 -5.25
N PHE A 37 -28.79 7.66 -4.78
CA PHE A 37 -28.73 9.01 -5.32
C PHE A 37 -27.38 9.68 -5.03
N ASN A 38 -26.88 9.60 -3.81
CA ASN A 38 -25.52 10.07 -3.46
C ASN A 38 -24.44 9.34 -4.29
N ALA A 39 -24.62 8.04 -4.49
CA ALA A 39 -23.71 7.26 -5.32
C ALA A 39 -23.75 7.73 -6.80
N PHE A 40 -24.92 8.02 -7.32
CA PHE A 40 -25.07 8.62 -8.66
C PHE A 40 -24.30 9.93 -8.76
N ILE A 41 -24.47 10.86 -7.80
CA ILE A 41 -23.74 12.14 -7.79
C ILE A 41 -22.22 11.87 -7.80
N ALA A 42 -21.74 11.01 -6.91
CA ALA A 42 -20.32 10.69 -6.80
C ALA A 42 -19.74 10.12 -8.10
N LEU A 43 -20.44 9.15 -8.69
CA LEU A 43 -19.98 8.46 -9.91
C LEU A 43 -20.06 9.35 -11.14
N GLN A 44 -21.07 10.24 -11.24
CA GLN A 44 -21.13 11.23 -12.33
C GLN A 44 -20.02 12.29 -12.18
N ALA A 45 -19.76 12.79 -10.97
CA ALA A 45 -18.63 13.67 -10.71
C ALA A 45 -17.31 13.01 -11.09
N TRP A 46 -17.14 11.71 -10.77
CA TRP A 46 -15.93 10.97 -11.15
C TRP A 46 -15.83 10.80 -12.67
N LYS A 47 -16.89 10.38 -13.33
CA LYS A 47 -16.94 10.26 -14.79
C LYS A 47 -16.54 11.57 -15.49
N HIS A 48 -16.94 12.71 -14.95
CA HIS A 48 -16.64 14.03 -15.51
C HIS A 48 -15.15 14.37 -15.49
N VAL A 49 -14.39 13.89 -14.51
CA VAL A 49 -12.94 14.14 -14.38
C VAL A 49 -12.08 12.99 -14.95
N ILE A 50 -12.69 11.98 -15.56
CA ILE A 50 -12.00 10.98 -16.38
C ILE A 50 -11.60 11.64 -17.69
N THR A 51 -10.30 11.61 -17.99
CA THR A 51 -9.72 12.24 -19.20
C THR A 51 -9.49 11.25 -20.33
N SER A 52 -9.44 9.94 -20.02
CA SER A 52 -9.26 8.86 -20.99
C SER A 52 -9.84 7.56 -20.45
N ASP A 53 -10.67 6.90 -21.24
CA ASP A 53 -11.26 5.58 -20.96
C ASP A 53 -11.25 4.75 -22.26
N PRO A 54 -10.07 4.23 -22.67
CA PRO A 54 -9.91 3.58 -23.98
C PRO A 54 -10.65 2.24 -24.08
N ARG A 55 -11.04 1.65 -22.94
CA ARG A 55 -11.78 0.39 -22.88
C ARG A 55 -13.29 0.59 -22.67
N ASN A 56 -13.75 1.85 -22.61
CA ASN A 56 -15.14 2.22 -22.41
C ASN A 56 -15.78 1.65 -21.12
N PHE A 57 -15.01 1.50 -20.04
CA PHE A 57 -15.49 0.99 -18.75
C PHE A 57 -16.63 1.83 -18.18
N THR A 58 -16.58 3.16 -18.37
CA THR A 58 -17.58 4.09 -17.86
C THR A 58 -18.65 4.47 -18.89
N LYS A 59 -18.69 3.77 -20.04
CA LYS A 59 -19.65 4.05 -21.11
C LYS A 59 -21.09 3.95 -20.63
N ASP A 60 -21.40 2.96 -19.84
CA ASP A 60 -22.74 2.67 -19.28
C ASP A 60 -23.07 3.44 -17.99
N TRP A 61 -22.15 4.31 -17.53
CA TRP A 61 -22.37 5.15 -16.35
C TRP A 61 -23.33 6.29 -16.71
N TYR A 62 -24.61 6.01 -16.85
CA TYR A 62 -25.67 6.99 -17.07
C TYR A 62 -26.99 6.56 -16.39
N GLY A 63 -27.83 7.54 -16.02
CA GLY A 63 -29.07 7.28 -15.28
C GLY A 63 -28.85 6.90 -13.83
N TYR A 64 -29.95 6.78 -13.08
CA TYR A 64 -29.88 6.61 -11.60
C TYR A 64 -29.62 5.18 -11.15
N ASN A 65 -29.65 4.20 -12.05
CA ASN A 65 -29.44 2.79 -11.69
C ASN A 65 -27.93 2.47 -11.65
N VAL A 66 -27.24 3.03 -10.65
CA VAL A 66 -25.80 2.90 -10.49
C VAL A 66 -25.35 1.46 -10.25
N CYS A 67 -26.23 0.58 -9.80
CA CYS A 67 -25.92 -0.83 -9.59
C CYS A 67 -25.73 -1.61 -10.91
N ASN A 68 -26.10 -1.02 -12.04
CA ASN A 68 -25.86 -1.60 -13.36
C ASN A 68 -24.59 -1.02 -14.04
N TYR A 69 -23.92 -0.09 -13.40
CA TYR A 69 -22.69 0.48 -13.94
C TYR A 69 -21.56 -0.56 -13.92
N THR A 70 -20.83 -0.70 -15.01
CA THR A 70 -19.63 -1.55 -15.05
C THR A 70 -18.67 -1.18 -13.93
N GLY A 71 -18.23 -2.19 -13.16
CA GLY A 71 -17.30 -2.01 -12.04
C GLY A 71 -17.91 -1.47 -10.75
N VAL A 72 -19.26 -1.31 -10.68
CA VAL A 72 -19.97 -0.89 -9.47
C VAL A 72 -20.78 -2.05 -8.92
N TYR A 73 -20.60 -2.35 -7.64
CA TYR A 73 -21.22 -3.47 -6.94
C TYR A 73 -22.07 -2.98 -5.81
N CYS A 74 -23.34 -3.36 -5.83
CA CYS A 74 -24.31 -3.04 -4.79
C CYS A 74 -24.53 -4.20 -3.82
N ALA A 75 -24.83 -3.86 -2.57
CA ALA A 75 -25.19 -4.81 -1.52
C ALA A 75 -26.20 -4.19 -0.55
N PRO A 76 -26.82 -4.98 0.33
CA PRO A 76 -27.56 -4.44 1.47
C PRO A 76 -26.70 -3.53 2.34
N ALA A 77 -27.26 -2.40 2.78
CA ALA A 77 -26.53 -1.46 3.63
C ALA A 77 -26.21 -2.07 5.00
N PRO A 78 -25.02 -1.76 5.58
CA PRO A 78 -24.56 -2.35 6.83
C PRO A 78 -25.49 -2.13 8.04
N ASP A 79 -26.22 -1.02 8.05
CA ASP A 79 -27.14 -0.62 9.13
C ASP A 79 -28.60 -0.94 8.86
N ASN A 80 -28.96 -1.22 7.59
CA ASN A 80 -30.32 -1.59 7.20
C ASN A 80 -30.32 -2.49 5.96
N PRO A 81 -30.49 -3.82 6.10
CA PRO A 81 -30.41 -4.77 5.00
C PRO A 81 -31.52 -4.60 3.94
N ASN A 82 -32.57 -3.84 4.24
CA ASN A 82 -33.64 -3.55 3.28
C ASN A 82 -33.29 -2.38 2.32
N ILE A 83 -32.19 -1.69 2.56
CA ILE A 83 -31.72 -0.59 1.72
C ILE A 83 -30.52 -1.07 0.91
N THR A 84 -30.59 -0.94 -0.41
CA THR A 84 -29.45 -1.21 -1.30
C THR A 84 -28.52 -0.01 -1.33
N THR A 85 -27.21 -0.26 -1.33
CA THR A 85 -26.15 0.75 -1.43
C THR A 85 -25.01 0.28 -2.32
N VAL A 86 -24.14 1.21 -2.76
CA VAL A 86 -22.88 0.87 -3.41
C VAL A 86 -21.89 0.43 -2.33
N ALA A 87 -21.49 -0.83 -2.37
CA ALA A 87 -20.59 -1.45 -1.42
C ALA A 87 -19.17 -1.69 -2.00
N GLY A 88 -19.04 -1.78 -3.32
CA GLY A 88 -17.77 -2.03 -3.98
C GLY A 88 -17.62 -1.28 -5.29
N ILE A 89 -16.38 -0.90 -5.58
CA ILE A 89 -15.95 -0.40 -6.88
C ILE A 89 -14.72 -1.20 -7.28
N ASP A 90 -14.74 -1.77 -8.50
CA ASP A 90 -13.61 -2.44 -9.10
C ASP A 90 -13.46 -2.01 -10.57
N LEU A 91 -12.46 -1.17 -10.80
CA LEU A 91 -12.02 -0.72 -12.12
C LEU A 91 -10.58 -1.17 -12.41
N ASN A 92 -10.18 -2.30 -11.84
CA ASN A 92 -8.83 -2.84 -12.04
C ASN A 92 -8.55 -3.06 -13.54
N HIS A 93 -7.34 -2.72 -13.96
CA HIS A 93 -6.85 -2.92 -15.33
C HIS A 93 -7.67 -2.23 -16.42
N ALA A 94 -8.46 -1.21 -16.08
CA ALA A 94 -9.33 -0.50 -17.04
C ALA A 94 -8.55 0.46 -17.96
N ASN A 95 -7.29 0.78 -17.63
CA ASN A 95 -6.45 1.75 -18.33
C ASN A 95 -7.07 3.17 -18.38
N ILE A 96 -7.85 3.52 -17.33
CA ILE A 96 -8.49 4.81 -17.18
C ILE A 96 -7.48 5.87 -16.74
N SER A 97 -7.60 7.10 -17.27
CA SER A 97 -6.87 8.28 -16.82
C SER A 97 -7.84 9.34 -16.32
N GLY A 98 -7.47 10.05 -15.27
CA GLY A 98 -8.26 11.13 -14.67
C GLY A 98 -7.85 11.35 -13.22
N TYR A 99 -8.75 11.91 -12.45
CA TYR A 99 -8.54 12.26 -11.04
C TYR A 99 -9.57 11.57 -10.15
N LEU A 100 -9.31 11.55 -8.85
CA LEU A 100 -10.26 11.09 -7.83
C LEU A 100 -10.93 12.34 -7.21
N PRO A 101 -12.22 12.62 -7.49
CA PRO A 101 -12.91 13.81 -6.96
C PRO A 101 -13.30 13.63 -5.49
N GLU A 102 -13.48 14.75 -4.79
CA GLU A 102 -13.94 14.74 -3.38
C GLU A 102 -15.36 14.16 -3.23
N ASP A 103 -16.16 14.17 -4.29
CA ASP A 103 -17.53 13.59 -4.30
C ASP A 103 -17.54 12.09 -4.02
N LEU A 104 -16.43 11.36 -4.24
CA LEU A 104 -16.31 9.95 -3.88
C LEU A 104 -16.55 9.71 -2.38
N GLY A 105 -16.35 10.71 -1.52
CA GLY A 105 -16.69 10.65 -0.11
C GLY A 105 -18.19 10.56 0.19
N LEU A 106 -19.08 10.65 -0.81
CA LEU A 106 -20.52 10.40 -0.68
C LEU A 106 -20.86 8.91 -0.66
N LEU A 107 -19.93 8.05 -1.05
CA LEU A 107 -20.08 6.58 -1.05
C LEU A 107 -19.83 6.01 0.36
N THR A 108 -20.58 6.47 1.35
CA THR A 108 -20.30 6.21 2.78
C THR A 108 -20.32 4.74 3.19
N ASP A 109 -21.00 3.89 2.41
CA ASP A 109 -21.11 2.45 2.64
C ASP A 109 -20.12 1.62 1.81
N LEU A 110 -19.19 2.28 1.13
CA LEU A 110 -18.19 1.63 0.32
C LEU A 110 -17.22 0.82 1.20
N ALA A 111 -17.17 -0.49 0.98
CA ALA A 111 -16.28 -1.42 1.68
C ALA A 111 -15.03 -1.75 0.87
N VAL A 112 -15.15 -1.77 -0.46
CA VAL A 112 -14.06 -2.14 -1.38
C VAL A 112 -13.88 -1.05 -2.43
N PHE A 113 -12.64 -0.55 -2.57
CA PHE A 113 -12.27 0.41 -3.61
C PHE A 113 -11.01 -0.06 -4.32
N HIS A 114 -11.16 -0.62 -5.49
CA HIS A 114 -10.10 -1.17 -6.31
C HIS A 114 -10.00 -0.44 -7.66
N ILE A 115 -8.86 0.19 -7.89
CA ILE A 115 -8.52 0.88 -9.15
C ILE A 115 -7.09 0.55 -9.61
N ASN A 116 -6.61 -0.63 -9.26
CA ASN A 116 -5.26 -1.08 -9.61
C ASN A 116 -5.02 -1.02 -11.13
N SER A 117 -3.79 -0.72 -11.51
CA SER A 117 -3.34 -0.76 -12.91
C SER A 117 -4.15 0.16 -13.83
N ASN A 118 -4.21 1.42 -13.44
CA ASN A 118 -4.80 2.53 -14.19
C ASN A 118 -3.78 3.68 -14.34
N ARG A 119 -4.25 4.85 -14.72
CA ARG A 119 -3.43 6.05 -14.90
C ARG A 119 -4.04 7.25 -14.16
N PHE A 120 -4.62 7.00 -12.98
CA PHE A 120 -5.16 8.07 -12.14
C PHE A 120 -4.05 8.96 -11.60
N LEU A 121 -4.29 10.27 -11.63
CA LEU A 121 -3.38 11.35 -11.25
C LEU A 121 -3.85 12.03 -9.97
N GLY A 122 -2.98 12.89 -9.41
CA GLY A 122 -3.31 13.70 -8.23
C GLY A 122 -3.21 12.94 -6.93
N THR A 123 -4.10 13.20 -5.98
CA THR A 123 -4.05 12.68 -4.61
C THR A 123 -5.30 11.90 -4.25
N ILE A 124 -5.21 11.07 -3.22
CA ILE A 124 -6.40 10.45 -2.61
C ILE A 124 -7.22 11.55 -1.91
N PRO A 125 -8.54 11.67 -2.19
CA PRO A 125 -9.39 12.72 -1.66
C PRO A 125 -9.47 12.70 -0.12
N LYS A 126 -9.50 13.87 0.50
CA LYS A 126 -9.68 14.00 1.96
C LYS A 126 -11.04 13.50 2.41
N SER A 127 -12.04 13.59 1.56
CA SER A 127 -13.41 13.11 1.80
C SER A 127 -13.50 11.59 2.03
N PHE A 128 -12.47 10.81 1.63
CA PHE A 128 -12.39 9.38 1.97
C PHE A 128 -12.46 9.14 3.47
N SER A 129 -12.15 10.14 4.33
CA SER A 129 -12.39 10.07 5.78
C SER A 129 -13.83 9.73 6.16
N LYS A 130 -14.79 9.92 5.24
CA LYS A 130 -16.22 9.59 5.42
C LYS A 130 -16.53 8.12 5.16
N LEU A 131 -15.62 7.37 4.49
CA LEU A 131 -15.81 5.96 4.11
C LEU A 131 -15.52 5.05 5.32
N ARG A 132 -16.42 5.10 6.31
CA ARG A 132 -16.20 4.49 7.64
C ARG A 132 -16.13 2.96 7.61
N VAL A 133 -16.74 2.33 6.60
CA VAL A 133 -16.78 0.87 6.43
C VAL A 133 -15.76 0.38 5.39
N LEU A 134 -14.94 1.28 4.82
CA LEU A 134 -13.93 0.89 3.84
C LEU A 134 -12.94 -0.08 4.47
N TYR A 135 -12.91 -1.28 3.91
CA TYR A 135 -12.14 -2.42 4.38
C TYR A 135 -10.90 -2.65 3.51
N GLU A 136 -11.05 -2.52 2.18
CA GLU A 136 -9.97 -2.66 1.21
C GLU A 136 -9.82 -1.40 0.36
N LEU A 137 -8.60 -0.88 0.33
CA LEU A 137 -8.20 0.24 -0.53
C LEU A 137 -7.00 -0.19 -1.38
N ASP A 138 -7.24 -0.48 -2.65
CA ASP A 138 -6.21 -0.75 -3.65
C ASP A 138 -6.21 0.34 -4.73
N VAL A 139 -5.25 1.23 -4.66
CA VAL A 139 -4.98 2.26 -5.66
C VAL A 139 -3.60 2.07 -6.29
N SER A 140 -3.07 0.87 -6.20
CA SER A 140 -1.73 0.54 -6.67
C SER A 140 -1.61 0.69 -8.18
N ASN A 141 -0.36 0.84 -8.62
CA ASN A 141 -0.02 0.89 -10.05
C ASN A 141 -0.80 1.99 -10.79
N ASN A 142 -0.64 3.23 -10.30
CA ASN A 142 -1.22 4.46 -10.82
C ASN A 142 -0.17 5.57 -10.87
N LEU A 143 -0.59 6.80 -11.11
CA LEU A 143 0.25 8.00 -11.15
C LEU A 143 -0.07 8.97 -10.00
N LEU A 144 -0.60 8.45 -8.89
CA LEU A 144 -0.92 9.25 -7.72
C LEU A 144 0.35 9.83 -7.10
N CYS A 145 0.29 11.09 -6.69
CA CYS A 145 1.46 11.85 -6.22
C CYS A 145 1.19 12.58 -4.89
N GLY A 146 2.20 13.34 -4.44
CA GLY A 146 2.13 14.09 -3.19
C GLY A 146 2.54 13.27 -1.96
N LYS A 147 2.23 13.78 -0.78
CA LYS A 147 2.61 13.15 0.50
C LYS A 147 1.78 11.92 0.80
N PHE A 148 2.27 11.13 1.78
CA PHE A 148 1.50 9.99 2.30
C PHE A 148 0.04 10.39 2.59
N PRO A 149 -0.96 9.66 2.07
CA PRO A 149 -2.37 10.01 2.19
C PRO A 149 -2.86 9.80 3.63
N SER A 150 -2.69 10.82 4.48
CA SER A 150 -3.03 10.76 5.92
C SER A 150 -4.48 10.40 6.20
N VAL A 151 -5.38 10.57 5.21
CA VAL A 151 -6.80 10.18 5.31
C VAL A 151 -6.97 8.70 5.64
N VAL A 152 -6.07 7.81 5.15
CA VAL A 152 -6.14 6.36 5.45
C VAL A 152 -5.99 6.06 6.95
N LEU A 153 -5.34 6.97 7.70
CA LEU A 153 -5.18 6.82 9.15
C LEU A 153 -6.50 7.05 9.91
N SER A 154 -7.50 7.65 9.30
CA SER A 154 -8.82 7.92 9.88
C SER A 154 -9.88 6.86 9.54
N LEU A 155 -9.55 5.88 8.67
CA LEU A 155 -10.48 4.83 8.23
C LEU A 155 -10.56 3.71 9.27
N PRO A 156 -11.64 3.59 10.07
CA PRO A 156 -11.65 2.68 11.22
C PRO A 156 -11.67 1.20 10.84
N SER A 157 -12.26 0.87 9.70
CA SER A 157 -12.46 -0.51 9.24
C SER A 157 -11.37 -1.01 8.29
N LEU A 158 -10.42 -0.13 7.89
CA LEU A 158 -9.41 -0.48 6.89
C LEU A 158 -8.50 -1.60 7.38
N LYS A 159 -8.40 -2.67 6.57
CA LYS A 159 -7.58 -3.86 6.79
C LYS A 159 -6.53 -4.09 5.72
N PHE A 160 -6.85 -3.78 4.49
CA PHE A 160 -5.97 -3.94 3.35
C PHE A 160 -5.67 -2.55 2.76
N LEU A 161 -4.39 -2.18 2.71
CA LEU A 161 -3.91 -0.95 2.09
C LEU A 161 -2.84 -1.26 1.06
N ASP A 162 -3.16 -1.02 -0.20
CA ASP A 162 -2.22 -1.11 -1.31
C ASP A 162 -2.13 0.23 -2.05
N ILE A 163 -1.00 0.91 -1.85
CA ILE A 163 -0.66 2.16 -2.53
C ILE A 163 0.65 2.05 -3.30
N ARG A 164 1.16 0.83 -3.50
CA ARG A 164 2.42 0.58 -4.22
C ARG A 164 2.37 1.05 -5.67
N TYR A 165 3.56 1.21 -6.27
CA TYR A 165 3.72 1.64 -7.66
C TYR A 165 2.95 2.93 -7.96
N ASN A 166 3.28 3.99 -7.23
CA ASN A 166 2.79 5.36 -7.41
C ASN A 166 3.95 6.36 -7.29
N GLN A 167 3.66 7.64 -7.30
CA GLN A 167 4.63 8.73 -7.15
C GLN A 167 4.50 9.42 -5.77
N LEU A 168 3.99 8.69 -4.78
CA LEU A 168 3.83 9.22 -3.42
C LEU A 168 5.19 9.43 -2.76
N GLU A 169 5.33 10.50 -1.98
CA GLU A 169 6.64 10.93 -1.45
C GLU A 169 6.62 11.32 0.03
N GLY A 170 7.83 11.54 0.54
CA GLY A 170 8.04 12.08 1.89
C GLY A 170 7.94 11.03 2.99
N ASN A 171 7.60 11.47 4.19
CA ASN A 171 7.61 10.62 5.38
C ASN A 171 6.32 9.79 5.53
N VAL A 172 6.46 8.54 5.93
CA VAL A 172 5.35 7.67 6.33
C VAL A 172 5.08 7.89 7.83
N PRO A 173 3.88 8.35 8.23
CA PRO A 173 3.59 8.66 9.63
C PRO A 173 3.65 7.42 10.53
N SER A 174 4.28 7.55 11.72
CA SER A 174 4.38 6.45 12.68
C SER A 174 3.02 5.87 13.12
N ARG A 175 1.96 6.69 13.11
CA ARG A 175 0.58 6.25 13.40
C ARG A 175 0.06 5.15 12.45
N LEU A 176 0.66 4.97 11.27
CA LEU A 176 0.31 3.86 10.36
C LEU A 176 0.52 2.50 11.05
N TRP A 177 1.57 2.36 11.82
CA TRP A 177 1.95 1.13 12.50
C TRP A 177 1.09 0.79 13.73
N ASP A 178 0.28 1.75 14.20
CA ASP A 178 -0.74 1.53 15.23
C ASP A 178 -2.09 1.08 14.61
N ARG A 179 -2.21 1.09 13.27
CA ARG A 179 -3.41 0.63 12.57
C ARG A 179 -3.48 -0.90 12.59
N LYS A 180 -4.69 -1.44 12.65
CA LYS A 180 -4.94 -2.89 12.64
C LYS A 180 -5.07 -3.40 11.19
N LEU A 181 -4.06 -3.09 10.37
CA LEU A 181 -3.99 -3.59 9.00
C LEU A 181 -3.57 -5.06 9.01
N ASP A 182 -4.14 -5.84 8.11
CA ASP A 182 -3.76 -7.23 7.88
C ASP A 182 -2.65 -7.30 6.80
N ALA A 183 -2.71 -6.39 5.80
CA ALA A 183 -1.67 -6.25 4.77
C ALA A 183 -1.37 -4.77 4.47
N LEU A 184 -0.08 -4.49 4.23
CA LEU A 184 0.43 -3.15 3.92
C LEU A 184 1.45 -3.22 2.79
N PHE A 185 1.12 -2.60 1.65
CA PHE A 185 1.98 -2.48 0.48
C PHE A 185 2.20 -1.01 0.14
N ILE A 186 3.42 -0.52 0.40
CA ILE A 186 3.83 0.88 0.14
C ILE A 186 5.05 0.99 -0.77
N ASN A 187 5.54 -0.14 -1.26
CA ASN A 187 6.73 -0.26 -2.09
C ASN A 187 6.60 0.46 -3.44
N ASN A 188 7.76 0.73 -4.08
CA ASN A 188 7.81 1.43 -5.37
C ASN A 188 7.08 2.78 -5.34
N ASN A 189 7.50 3.61 -4.40
CA ASN A 189 7.12 5.01 -4.20
C ASN A 189 8.37 5.84 -3.84
N ASN A 190 8.21 7.13 -3.65
CA ASN A 190 9.30 8.03 -3.26
C ASN A 190 9.32 8.32 -1.75
N PHE A 191 8.85 7.36 -0.92
CA PHE A 191 8.87 7.51 0.53
C PHE A 191 10.29 7.48 1.09
N GLN A 192 10.52 8.28 2.13
CA GLN A 192 11.75 8.29 2.90
C GLN A 192 11.44 8.53 4.38
N PHE A 193 11.78 7.57 5.25
CA PHE A 193 11.52 7.66 6.69
C PHE A 193 12.48 6.76 7.48
N ALA A 194 12.59 7.01 8.79
CA ALA A 194 13.28 6.12 9.71
C ALA A 194 12.33 5.06 10.28
N TRP A 195 12.87 3.93 10.71
CA TRP A 195 12.08 2.89 11.36
C TRP A 195 11.26 3.46 12.51
N PRO A 196 9.94 3.23 12.55
CA PRO A 196 9.09 3.72 13.62
C PRO A 196 9.30 2.89 14.90
N LYS A 197 9.37 3.55 16.06
CA LYS A 197 9.52 2.88 17.37
C LYS A 197 8.38 1.91 17.68
N ASN A 198 7.21 2.12 17.10
CA ASN A 198 6.00 1.31 17.29
C ASN A 198 5.81 0.22 16.20
N LEU A 199 6.80 -0.05 15.35
CA LEU A 199 6.73 -1.09 14.31
C LEU A 199 6.19 -2.41 14.86
N GLY A 200 6.74 -2.89 15.98
CA GLY A 200 6.35 -4.16 16.59
C GLY A 200 4.91 -4.24 17.13
N LYS A 201 4.13 -3.16 17.07
CA LYS A 201 2.70 -3.16 17.41
C LYS A 201 1.81 -3.51 16.21
N SER A 202 2.37 -3.47 15.01
CA SER A 202 1.63 -3.72 13.78
C SER A 202 1.26 -5.20 13.65
N PRO A 203 0.00 -5.54 13.37
CA PRO A 203 -0.44 -6.93 13.19
C PRO A 203 -0.32 -7.43 11.74
N VAL A 204 0.33 -6.68 10.84
CA VAL A 204 0.41 -7.06 9.43
C VAL A 204 1.00 -8.45 9.24
N SER A 205 0.47 -9.19 8.28
CA SER A 205 0.99 -10.49 7.86
C SER A 205 2.02 -10.38 6.74
N ALA A 206 1.95 -9.33 5.93
CA ALA A 206 2.90 -9.00 4.87
C ALA A 206 3.43 -7.57 5.05
N LEU A 207 4.76 -7.45 5.14
CA LEU A 207 5.48 -6.19 5.23
C LEU A 207 6.30 -6.00 3.96
N VAL A 208 5.76 -5.26 2.98
CA VAL A 208 6.41 -5.03 1.68
C VAL A 208 6.74 -3.55 1.53
N MET A 209 8.03 -3.25 1.62
CA MET A 209 8.59 -1.89 1.56
C MET A 209 9.79 -1.82 0.58
N ALA A 210 9.73 -2.57 -0.51
CA ALA A 210 10.79 -2.55 -1.52
C ALA A 210 10.83 -1.23 -2.29
N ASN A 211 12.01 -0.84 -2.76
CA ASN A 211 12.22 0.37 -3.57
C ASN A 211 11.69 1.65 -2.91
N ILE A 212 11.91 1.81 -1.60
CA ILE A 212 11.69 3.04 -0.84
C ILE A 212 12.91 3.28 0.07
N LYS A 213 13.00 4.44 0.72
CA LYS A 213 14.15 4.74 1.57
C LYS A 213 13.77 4.61 3.05
N VAL A 214 14.24 3.53 3.69
CA VAL A 214 14.08 3.32 5.13
C VAL A 214 15.45 3.41 5.79
N THR A 215 15.68 4.43 6.61
CA THR A 215 16.99 4.66 7.22
C THR A 215 17.20 3.83 8.48
N GLY A 216 18.42 3.29 8.63
CA GLY A 216 18.86 2.56 9.81
C GLY A 216 18.73 1.04 9.70
N CYS A 217 19.05 0.35 10.80
CA CYS A 217 18.97 -1.10 10.93
C CYS A 217 17.52 -1.57 11.11
N ILE A 218 17.23 -2.80 10.73
CA ILE A 218 15.96 -3.46 11.10
C ILE A 218 15.90 -3.50 12.64
N PRO A 219 14.85 -2.93 13.26
CA PRO A 219 14.78 -2.88 14.71
C PRO A 219 14.43 -4.24 15.32
N SER A 220 15.03 -4.56 16.48
CA SER A 220 14.73 -5.80 17.22
C SER A 220 13.24 -5.96 17.57
N SER A 221 12.51 -4.84 17.69
CA SER A 221 11.06 -4.84 17.92
C SER A 221 10.23 -5.54 16.84
N ILE A 222 10.81 -5.83 15.65
CA ILE A 222 10.16 -6.63 14.60
C ILE A 222 9.76 -8.02 15.12
N ALA A 223 10.49 -8.56 16.10
CA ALA A 223 10.19 -9.84 16.74
C ALA A 223 8.79 -9.87 17.42
N ASN A 224 8.28 -8.72 17.84
CA ASN A 224 6.94 -8.62 18.42
C ASN A 224 5.83 -8.97 17.42
N MET A 225 6.15 -8.96 16.11
CA MET A 225 5.24 -9.33 15.03
C MET A 225 5.27 -10.84 14.72
N SER A 226 5.93 -11.66 15.54
CA SER A 226 6.15 -13.10 15.33
C SER A 226 4.88 -13.94 15.16
N LYS A 227 3.74 -13.45 15.67
CA LYS A 227 2.45 -14.14 15.57
C LYS A 227 1.74 -13.88 14.23
N SER A 228 1.96 -12.72 13.63
CA SER A 228 1.24 -12.27 12.43
C SER A 228 2.08 -12.34 11.16
N LEU A 229 3.38 -12.03 11.24
CA LEU A 229 4.22 -11.78 10.07
C LEU A 229 4.57 -13.08 9.33
N ASN A 230 4.25 -13.12 8.05
CA ASN A 230 4.51 -14.24 7.13
C ASN A 230 5.49 -13.88 6.02
N GLU A 231 5.53 -12.60 5.63
CA GLU A 231 6.39 -12.12 4.56
C GLU A 231 7.07 -10.80 4.93
N ILE A 232 8.37 -10.71 4.63
CA ILE A 232 9.20 -9.51 4.78
C ILE A 232 9.94 -9.29 3.46
N ILE A 233 9.59 -8.22 2.74
CA ILE A 233 10.24 -7.85 1.48
C ILE A 233 10.69 -6.39 1.60
N LEU A 234 12.00 -6.22 1.79
CA LEU A 234 12.70 -4.95 2.02
C LEU A 234 13.82 -4.75 0.97
N MET A 235 13.63 -5.32 -0.22
CA MET A 235 14.58 -5.20 -1.32
C MET A 235 14.79 -3.74 -1.70
N ASN A 236 16.07 -3.32 -1.87
CA ASN A 236 16.43 -1.96 -2.29
C ASN A 236 15.74 -0.87 -1.45
N ALA A 237 15.78 -1.05 -0.13
CA ALA A 237 15.13 -0.15 0.83
C ALA A 237 16.11 0.78 1.56
N SER A 238 17.36 0.87 1.08
CA SER A 238 18.45 1.67 1.70
C SER A 238 18.79 1.27 3.14
N LEU A 239 18.52 0.02 3.52
CA LEU A 239 18.86 -0.50 4.85
C LEU A 239 20.36 -0.51 5.07
N SER A 240 20.79 -0.24 6.30
CA SER A 240 22.19 -0.26 6.72
C SER A 240 22.33 -0.92 8.10
N GLY A 241 23.57 -1.16 8.53
CA GLY A 241 23.86 -1.85 9.78
C GLY A 241 23.65 -3.35 9.71
N CYS A 242 23.53 -4.02 10.85
CA CYS A 242 23.45 -5.47 10.95
C CYS A 242 22.00 -5.99 11.03
N LEU A 243 21.82 -7.27 10.75
CA LEU A 243 20.58 -7.99 10.97
C LEU A 243 20.44 -8.34 12.46
N PRO A 244 19.28 -8.06 13.10
CA PRO A 244 19.12 -8.33 14.52
C PRO A 244 18.93 -9.83 14.80
N GLN A 245 19.47 -10.30 15.93
CA GLN A 245 19.35 -11.69 16.37
C GLN A 245 17.88 -12.12 16.59
N GLU A 246 17.01 -11.17 16.90
CA GLU A 246 15.59 -11.38 17.15
C GLU A 246 14.81 -11.85 15.91
N LEU A 247 15.39 -11.78 14.70
CA LEU A 247 14.79 -12.36 13.49
C LEU A 247 14.43 -13.83 13.67
N GLY A 248 15.23 -14.60 14.41
CA GLY A 248 14.97 -16.01 14.68
C GLY A 248 13.65 -16.31 15.43
N LEU A 249 13.03 -15.29 16.03
CA LEU A 249 11.72 -15.39 16.68
C LEU A 249 10.55 -15.38 15.70
N LEU A 250 10.78 -15.01 14.44
CA LEU A 250 9.77 -14.89 13.39
C LEU A 250 9.44 -16.24 12.74
N LYS A 251 8.92 -17.19 13.52
CA LYS A 251 8.73 -18.58 13.13
C LYS A 251 7.72 -18.81 12.00
N ASN A 252 6.88 -17.83 11.71
CA ASN A 252 5.84 -17.93 10.68
C ASN A 252 6.28 -17.36 9.33
N VAL A 253 7.37 -16.61 9.27
CA VAL A 253 7.87 -16.00 8.03
C VAL A 253 8.30 -17.10 7.06
N ARG A 254 7.80 -16.98 5.82
CA ARG A 254 8.11 -17.87 4.69
C ARG A 254 9.07 -17.20 3.71
N VAL A 255 8.93 -15.90 3.52
CA VAL A 255 9.74 -15.11 2.61
C VAL A 255 10.45 -14.01 3.37
N PHE A 256 11.78 -13.97 3.26
CA PHE A 256 12.63 -12.93 3.82
C PHE A 256 13.57 -12.42 2.73
N ASP A 257 13.29 -11.23 2.19
CA ASP A 257 14.11 -10.60 1.16
C ASP A 257 14.59 -9.22 1.65
N VAL A 258 15.90 -9.11 1.85
CA VAL A 258 16.61 -7.87 2.19
C VAL A 258 17.69 -7.55 1.17
N SER A 259 17.57 -8.06 -0.04
CA SER A 259 18.55 -7.87 -1.11
C SER A 259 18.69 -6.42 -1.55
N PHE A 260 19.80 -6.10 -2.20
CA PHE A 260 20.10 -4.76 -2.72
C PHE A 260 20.07 -3.66 -1.65
N ASN A 261 20.74 -3.91 -0.52
CA ASN A 261 20.86 -2.97 0.59
C ASN A 261 22.33 -2.71 0.97
N ASN A 262 22.56 -1.99 2.06
CA ASN A 262 23.89 -1.71 2.61
C ASN A 262 24.10 -2.42 3.95
N LEU A 263 23.52 -3.62 4.11
CA LEU A 263 23.66 -4.41 5.33
C LEU A 263 25.09 -4.92 5.50
N VAL A 264 25.58 -4.94 6.74
CA VAL A 264 26.93 -5.30 7.12
C VAL A 264 26.94 -6.34 8.23
N GLY A 265 28.12 -6.96 8.49
CA GLY A 265 28.29 -7.96 9.54
C GLY A 265 27.86 -9.35 9.11
N GLU A 266 27.65 -10.23 10.07
CA GLU A 266 27.36 -11.64 9.86
C GLU A 266 25.84 -11.92 9.81
N LEU A 267 25.47 -13.02 9.15
CA LEU A 267 24.11 -13.54 9.26
C LEU A 267 23.89 -14.12 10.66
N PRO A 268 22.80 -13.70 11.36
CA PRO A 268 22.50 -14.28 12.66
C PRO A 268 22.24 -15.79 12.60
N GLU A 269 22.94 -16.57 13.41
CA GLU A 269 22.68 -18.00 13.62
C GLU A 269 21.20 -18.29 13.96
N THR A 270 20.57 -17.35 14.65
CA THR A 270 19.18 -17.43 15.08
C THR A 270 18.17 -17.50 13.93
N ILE A 271 18.53 -17.08 12.71
CA ILE A 271 17.69 -17.24 11.50
C ILE A 271 17.29 -18.72 11.33
N GLY A 272 18.11 -19.67 11.76
CA GLY A 272 17.77 -21.09 11.85
C GLY A 272 16.54 -21.41 12.74
N GLY A 273 16.03 -20.43 13.48
CA GLY A 273 14.77 -20.49 14.24
C GLY A 273 13.52 -20.23 13.39
N MET A 274 13.64 -19.69 12.18
CA MET A 274 12.54 -19.35 11.27
C MET A 274 12.02 -20.60 10.54
N LYS A 275 11.37 -21.51 11.27
CA LYS A 275 11.08 -22.90 10.83
C LYS A 275 10.16 -23.02 9.61
N LYS A 276 9.45 -21.95 9.22
CA LYS A 276 8.61 -21.94 8.01
C LYS A 276 9.26 -21.21 6.82
N LEU A 277 10.52 -20.78 6.96
CA LEU A 277 11.22 -20.06 5.91
C LEU A 277 11.41 -20.95 4.68
N GLU A 278 10.90 -20.48 3.55
CA GLU A 278 10.94 -21.12 2.23
C GLU A 278 11.94 -20.41 1.31
N HIS A 279 11.95 -19.06 1.36
CA HIS A 279 12.82 -18.24 0.55
C HIS A 279 13.55 -17.21 1.39
N ILE A 280 14.88 -17.19 1.29
CA ILE A 280 15.73 -16.16 1.89
C ILE A 280 16.62 -15.55 0.80
N ASN A 281 16.58 -14.23 0.67
CA ASN A 281 17.40 -13.47 -0.24
C ASN A 281 18.09 -12.32 0.51
N VAL A 282 19.42 -12.45 0.64
CA VAL A 282 20.27 -11.42 1.25
C VAL A 282 21.32 -10.90 0.24
N ALA A 283 21.14 -11.18 -1.05
CA ALA A 283 22.09 -10.81 -2.10
C ALA A 283 22.31 -9.31 -2.22
N HIS A 284 23.42 -8.92 -2.82
CA HIS A 284 23.79 -7.52 -3.05
C HIS A 284 23.75 -6.68 -1.75
N ASN A 285 24.55 -7.10 -0.77
CA ASN A 285 24.80 -6.42 0.49
C ASN A 285 26.31 -6.37 0.78
N LYS A 286 26.67 -5.99 1.98
CA LYS A 286 28.04 -5.99 2.49
C LYS A 286 28.21 -6.99 3.64
N LEU A 287 27.41 -8.06 3.65
CA LEU A 287 27.46 -9.10 4.66
C LEU A 287 28.75 -9.91 4.52
N SER A 288 29.27 -10.40 5.66
CA SER A 288 30.57 -11.10 5.74
C SER A 288 30.51 -12.27 6.72
N GLY A 289 31.68 -12.85 7.02
CA GLY A 289 31.77 -14.00 7.92
C GLY A 289 31.37 -15.31 7.26
N GLU A 290 30.88 -16.25 8.05
CA GLU A 290 30.46 -17.59 7.61
C GLU A 290 28.95 -17.66 7.37
N ILE A 291 28.53 -18.48 6.42
CA ILE A 291 27.11 -18.84 6.27
C ILE A 291 26.74 -19.77 7.43
N PRO A 292 25.72 -19.43 8.25
CA PRO A 292 25.29 -20.29 9.34
C PRO A 292 24.72 -21.62 8.86
N ALA A 293 25.24 -22.76 9.38
CA ALA A 293 24.73 -24.07 9.07
C ALA A 293 23.25 -24.24 9.44
N SER A 294 22.81 -23.52 10.47
CA SER A 294 21.43 -23.52 10.96
C SER A 294 20.42 -23.05 9.89
N ILE A 295 20.82 -22.11 9.01
CA ILE A 295 19.99 -21.64 7.91
C ILE A 295 19.83 -22.73 6.86
N CYS A 296 20.95 -23.34 6.42
CA CYS A 296 20.92 -24.41 5.41
C CYS A 296 20.24 -25.69 5.91
N SER A 297 20.04 -25.83 7.22
CA SER A 297 19.35 -26.94 7.86
C SER A 297 17.85 -26.69 8.06
N LEU A 298 17.31 -25.57 7.60
CA LEU A 298 15.90 -25.26 7.72
C LEU A 298 15.03 -26.25 6.92
N PRO A 299 13.98 -26.81 7.54
CA PRO A 299 13.25 -27.94 6.97
C PRO A 299 12.43 -27.62 5.71
N LYS A 300 12.14 -26.34 5.48
CA LYS A 300 11.31 -25.88 4.37
C LYS A 300 12.05 -24.97 3.40
N LEU A 301 13.36 -24.77 3.60
CA LEU A 301 14.13 -23.88 2.77
C LEU A 301 14.24 -24.42 1.33
N GLU A 302 13.69 -23.70 0.38
CA GLU A 302 13.71 -24.01 -1.05
C GLU A 302 14.76 -23.20 -1.78
N ASN A 303 14.84 -21.90 -1.50
CA ASN A 303 15.75 -20.97 -2.16
C ASN A 303 16.59 -20.17 -1.14
N PHE A 304 17.90 -20.11 -1.36
CA PHE A 304 18.82 -19.28 -0.61
C PHE A 304 19.75 -18.50 -1.53
N THR A 305 19.48 -17.20 -1.70
CA THR A 305 20.30 -16.29 -2.50
C THR A 305 21.12 -15.38 -1.57
N TYR A 306 22.45 -15.50 -1.65
CA TYR A 306 23.40 -14.69 -0.87
C TYR A 306 24.57 -14.16 -1.71
N SER A 307 24.41 -14.18 -3.02
CA SER A 307 25.39 -13.66 -3.98
C SER A 307 25.69 -12.18 -3.77
N TYR A 308 26.85 -11.73 -4.28
CA TYR A 308 27.29 -10.34 -4.20
C TYR A 308 27.37 -9.80 -2.76
N ASN A 309 28.02 -10.59 -1.89
CA ASN A 309 28.39 -10.22 -0.52
C ASN A 309 29.90 -10.48 -0.30
N TYR A 310 30.32 -10.69 0.93
CA TYR A 310 31.71 -10.93 1.34
C TYR A 310 31.82 -12.12 2.27
N PHE A 311 30.97 -13.12 2.14
CA PHE A 311 31.06 -14.36 2.91
C PHE A 311 32.37 -15.10 2.58
N CYS A 312 33.04 -15.62 3.60
CA CYS A 312 34.34 -16.28 3.48
C CYS A 312 34.29 -17.81 3.68
N SER A 313 33.17 -18.33 4.16
CA SER A 313 32.96 -19.76 4.40
C SER A 313 31.52 -20.17 4.17
N GLU A 314 31.35 -21.42 3.70
CA GLU A 314 30.05 -22.06 3.48
C GLU A 314 30.11 -23.50 4.01
N PRO A 315 29.24 -23.88 4.96
CA PRO A 315 29.17 -25.24 5.47
C PRO A 315 28.73 -26.25 4.40
N ASN A 316 29.25 -27.47 4.47
CA ASN A 316 28.94 -28.54 3.50
C ASN A 316 27.43 -28.84 3.37
N ILE A 317 26.63 -28.60 4.41
CA ILE A 317 25.19 -28.80 4.35
C ILE A 317 24.51 -27.86 3.36
N CYS A 318 25.05 -26.65 3.15
CA CYS A 318 24.55 -25.67 2.18
C CYS A 318 24.70 -26.14 0.73
N LEU A 319 25.65 -27.05 0.46
CA LEU A 319 25.84 -27.64 -0.87
C LEU A 319 24.67 -28.54 -1.31
N LYS A 320 23.85 -28.97 -0.36
CA LYS A 320 22.68 -29.83 -0.61
C LYS A 320 21.44 -29.05 -1.03
N LEU A 321 21.45 -27.73 -0.90
CA LEU A 321 20.34 -26.89 -1.31
C LEU A 321 20.20 -26.94 -2.84
N LYS A 322 18.96 -27.18 -3.31
CA LYS A 322 18.65 -27.34 -4.73
C LYS A 322 18.79 -26.03 -5.49
N ASP A 323 18.31 -24.95 -4.86
CA ASP A 323 18.29 -23.62 -5.45
C ASP A 323 19.03 -22.65 -4.53
N LYS A 324 20.27 -22.29 -4.94
CA LYS A 324 21.10 -21.33 -4.26
C LYS A 324 21.92 -20.50 -5.24
N ASP A 325 22.17 -19.25 -4.91
CA ASP A 325 23.12 -18.39 -5.61
C ASP A 325 24.16 -17.84 -4.63
N ASP A 326 25.41 -18.31 -4.79
CA ASP A 326 26.55 -18.01 -3.94
C ASP A 326 27.65 -17.20 -4.62
N LYS A 327 27.41 -16.69 -5.84
CA LYS A 327 28.39 -15.97 -6.64
C LYS A 327 28.87 -14.68 -6.01
N LYS A 328 30.08 -14.23 -6.41
CA LYS A 328 30.62 -12.92 -5.99
C LYS A 328 30.67 -12.73 -4.47
N ASN A 329 31.04 -13.79 -3.75
CA ASN A 329 31.50 -13.78 -2.36
C ASN A 329 33.05 -13.97 -2.34
N CYS A 330 33.60 -14.37 -1.20
CA CYS A 330 35.03 -14.64 -0.99
C CYS A 330 35.26 -16.10 -0.57
N ILE A 331 34.35 -17.03 -0.88
CA ILE A 331 34.38 -18.42 -0.42
C ILE A 331 35.47 -19.19 -1.18
N PRO A 332 36.48 -19.76 -0.47
CA PRO A 332 37.59 -20.49 -1.12
C PRO A 332 37.11 -21.69 -1.94
N HIS A 333 37.75 -21.93 -3.04
CA HIS A 333 37.52 -23.11 -3.92
C HIS A 333 36.09 -23.19 -4.53
N ARG A 334 35.35 -22.08 -4.56
CA ARG A 334 34.06 -21.99 -5.20
C ARG A 334 34.15 -21.21 -6.52
N PRO A 335 33.36 -21.58 -7.54
CA PRO A 335 33.38 -20.86 -8.83
C PRO A 335 32.77 -19.46 -8.68
N SER A 336 33.16 -18.57 -9.57
CA SER A 336 32.58 -17.21 -9.71
C SER A 336 32.65 -16.34 -8.45
N GLN A 337 33.62 -16.57 -7.58
CA GLN A 337 33.91 -15.74 -6.41
C GLN A 337 34.66 -14.46 -6.80
N ARG A 338 34.76 -13.51 -5.88
CA ARG A 338 35.59 -12.30 -6.02
C ARG A 338 37.07 -12.69 -6.12
N SER A 339 37.81 -11.94 -6.89
CA SER A 339 39.28 -12.06 -6.87
C SER A 339 39.84 -11.46 -5.59
N VAL A 340 41.07 -11.90 -5.20
CA VAL A 340 41.78 -11.36 -4.02
C VAL A 340 41.87 -9.83 -4.05
N ASN A 341 42.07 -9.26 -5.23
CA ASN A 341 42.16 -7.81 -5.40
C ASN A 341 40.79 -7.10 -5.19
N GLU A 342 39.66 -7.75 -5.47
CA GLU A 342 38.31 -7.15 -5.27
C GLU A 342 37.90 -7.04 -3.79
N TYR A 343 38.47 -7.87 -2.90
CA TYR A 343 38.11 -7.78 -1.47
C TYR A 343 39.22 -7.21 -0.58
N ALA A 344 40.48 -7.13 -1.06
CA ALA A 344 41.59 -6.52 -0.32
C ALA A 344 41.37 -5.01 -0.04
N TYR A 345 40.58 -4.32 -0.83
CA TYR A 345 40.24 -2.91 -0.62
C TYR A 345 39.27 -2.66 0.53
N ILE A 346 38.59 -3.68 1.05
CA ILE A 346 37.48 -3.52 2.02
C ILE A 346 37.96 -3.66 3.46
N ASP A 347 39.09 -4.34 3.68
CA ASP A 347 39.69 -4.54 5.01
C ASP A 347 40.16 -3.23 5.68
N PHE A 348 40.37 -2.16 4.90
CA PHE A 348 40.79 -0.87 5.45
C PHE A 348 39.66 0.00 6.00
N ASP A 349 38.46 -0.07 5.43
CA ASP A 349 37.33 0.75 5.90
C ASP A 349 36.56 0.08 7.05
N TYR A 350 36.63 -1.25 7.19
CA TYR A 350 35.85 -2.02 8.17
C TYR A 350 36.50 -2.07 9.57
N VAL A 351 37.82 -1.99 9.67
CA VAL A 351 38.53 -2.01 10.96
C VAL A 351 38.30 -0.70 11.76
N VAL A 352 37.89 0.36 11.10
CA VAL A 352 37.63 1.67 11.75
C VAL A 352 36.24 1.75 12.37
N LEU A 353 35.24 0.98 11.90
CA LEU A 353 33.84 1.05 12.37
C LEU A 353 33.51 0.10 13.54
N LEU A 354 34.42 -0.78 13.93
CA LEU A 354 34.26 -1.68 15.10
C LEU A 354 35.02 -1.21 16.35
N ARG A 355 35.57 0.02 16.37
CA ARG A 355 36.34 0.58 17.49
C ARG A 355 35.67 1.74 18.23
N ASP A 356 34.40 2.07 17.94
CA ASP A 356 33.62 3.05 18.72
C ASP A 356 32.35 2.45 19.30
#